data_79e84e2bd53dcdb867073332d33db4a1
#
_entry.id   79e84e2bd53dcdb867073332d33db4a1
#
_cell.length_a   1.000
_cell.length_b   1.000
_cell.length_c   1.000
_cell.angle_alpha   90.00
_cell.angle_beta   90.00
_cell.angle_gamma   90.00
#
_symmetry.space_group_name_H-M   'P 1'
#
loop_
_entity.id
_entity.type
_entity.pdbx_description
1 polymer ?
#
loop_
_entity_poly.entity_id
_entity_poly.type
_entity_poly.pdbx_seq_one_letter_code
_entity_poly.pdbx_strand_id
1 'polypeptide(L)' 'MPLCRPLGKGLWEVRTDLTTKRTARVLLCLYREHLVALHGFIKKTRTLPDEDLALARKRQKELEL' A
#
# COMPACT_ATOMS: atom_id res chain seq x y z
N MET A 1 0.60 7.23 -15.16
CA MET A 1 0.17 7.89 -13.92
C MET A 1 -0.04 6.90 -12.79
N PRO A 2 0.32 7.25 -11.57
CA PRO A 2 0.03 6.38 -10.44
C PRO A 2 -1.46 6.30 -10.17
N LEU A 3 -1.93 5.11 -9.80
CA LEU A 3 -3.30 4.90 -9.41
C LEU A 3 -3.38 4.80 -7.90
N CYS A 4 -4.34 5.48 -7.32
CA CYS A 4 -4.55 5.49 -5.87
C CYS A 4 -5.92 4.89 -5.57
N ARG A 5 -5.96 3.91 -4.68
CA ARG A 5 -7.19 3.17 -4.39
C ARG A 5 -7.35 2.95 -2.89
N PRO A 6 -8.55 3.23 -2.32
CA PRO A 6 -8.77 2.95 -0.91
C PRO A 6 -8.96 1.45 -0.69
N LEU A 7 -8.37 0.95 0.40
CA LEU A 7 -8.51 -0.45 0.80
C LEU A 7 -9.38 -0.60 2.05
N GLY A 8 -9.89 0.50 2.56
CA GLY A 8 -10.71 0.51 3.76
C GLY A 8 -9.91 0.82 5.02
N LYS A 9 -10.59 1.27 6.07
CA LYS A 9 -10.00 1.58 7.38
C LYS A 9 -8.81 2.54 7.30
N GLY A 10 -8.88 3.51 6.38
CA GLY A 10 -7.81 4.49 6.24
C GLY A 10 -6.57 4.02 5.51
N LEU A 11 -6.62 2.82 4.93
CA LEU A 11 -5.49 2.25 4.18
C LEU A 11 -5.67 2.52 2.69
N TRP A 12 -4.59 2.93 2.03
CA TRP A 12 -4.59 3.25 0.61
C TRP A 12 -3.48 2.50 -0.11
N GLU A 13 -3.75 2.18 -1.37
CA GLU A 13 -2.74 1.59 -2.25
C GLU A 13 -2.41 2.58 -3.36
N VAL A 14 -1.13 2.86 -3.56
CA VAL A 14 -0.65 3.63 -4.71
C VAL A 14 0.08 2.66 -5.63
N ARG A 15 -0.33 2.63 -6.88
CA ARG A 15 0.22 1.74 -7.89
C ARG A 15 0.88 2.55 -8.99
N THR A 16 2.10 2.17 -9.37
CA THR A 16 2.82 2.78 -10.48
C THR A 16 3.36 1.69 -11.38
N ASP A 17 2.99 1.74 -12.65
CA ASP A 17 3.49 0.78 -13.62
C ASP A 17 4.95 1.11 -13.96
N LEU A 18 5.78 0.09 -13.87
CA LEU A 18 7.18 0.18 -14.28
C LEU A 18 7.32 -0.29 -15.72
N THR A 19 8.54 -0.26 -16.25
CA THR A 19 8.77 -0.40 -17.68
C THR A 19 8.37 -1.73 -18.32
N THR A 20 8.39 -2.86 -17.63
CA THR A 20 8.02 -4.14 -18.22
C THR A 20 7.31 -5.02 -17.22
N LYS A 21 6.02 -5.20 -17.41
CA LYS A 21 5.21 -6.15 -16.66
C LYS A 21 5.39 -6.13 -15.14
N ARG A 22 5.92 -5.05 -14.60
CA ARG A 22 6.13 -4.89 -13.16
C ARG A 22 5.32 -3.71 -12.67
N THR A 23 4.77 -3.85 -11.50
CA THR A 23 4.02 -2.78 -10.86
C THR A 23 4.60 -2.53 -9.48
N ALA A 24 5.01 -1.30 -9.22
CA ALA A 24 5.41 -0.90 -7.89
C ALA A 24 4.15 -0.54 -7.10
N ARG A 25 4.03 -1.07 -5.89
CA ARG A 25 2.89 -0.82 -5.03
C ARG A 25 3.36 -0.33 -3.68
N VAL A 26 2.72 0.71 -3.19
CA VAL A 26 3.01 1.25 -1.87
C VAL A 26 1.70 1.34 -1.10
N LEU A 27 1.69 0.80 0.10
CA LEU A 27 0.54 0.84 0.98
C LEU A 27 0.75 1.95 1.98
N LEU A 28 -0.20 2.89 2.02
CA LEU A 28 -0.12 4.08 2.84
C LEU A 28 -1.33 4.17 3.76
N CYS A 29 -1.17 4.91 4.85
CA CYS A 29 -2.31 5.31 5.65
C CYS A 29 -2.20 6.78 6.00
N LEU A 30 -3.33 7.39 6.33
CA LEU A 30 -3.37 8.77 6.82
C LEU A 30 -3.36 8.71 8.35
N TYR A 31 -2.35 9.32 8.95
CA TYR A 31 -2.20 9.34 10.39
C TYR A 31 -1.82 10.75 10.84
N ARG A 32 -2.69 11.37 11.66
CA ARG A 32 -2.50 12.73 12.17
C ARG A 32 -2.15 13.72 11.05
N GLU A 33 -2.93 13.69 9.98
CA GLU A 33 -2.77 14.55 8.81
C GLU A 33 -1.49 14.31 8.00
N HIS A 34 -0.81 13.19 8.24
CA HIS A 34 0.36 12.80 7.48
C HIS A 34 0.12 11.49 6.75
N LEU A 35 0.64 11.38 5.53
CA LEU A 35 0.63 10.12 4.81
C LEU A 35 1.85 9.31 5.23
N VAL A 36 1.60 8.13 5.74
CA VAL A 36 2.66 7.24 6.22
C VAL A 36 2.74 6.02 5.33
N ALA A 37 3.91 5.79 4.73
CA ALA A 37 4.15 4.61 3.93
C ALA A 37 4.38 3.42 4.87
N LEU A 38 3.53 2.41 4.74
CA LEU A 38 3.58 1.24 5.62
C LEU A 38 4.37 0.10 5.01
N HIS A 39 4.28 -0.08 3.70
CA HIS A 39 4.90 -1.20 3.03
C HIS A 39 4.97 -0.91 1.53
N GLY A 40 6.08 -1.23 0.91
CA GLY A 40 6.25 -1.07 -0.53
C GLY A 40 6.82 -2.35 -1.13
N PHE A 41 6.37 -2.71 -2.32
CA PHE A 41 6.84 -3.91 -2.98
C PHE A 41 6.63 -3.82 -4.49
N ILE A 42 7.34 -4.67 -5.23
CA ILE A 42 7.22 -4.76 -6.68
C ILE A 42 6.73 -6.16 -7.01
N LYS A 43 5.62 -6.24 -7.74
CA LYS A 43 5.02 -7.53 -8.10
C LYS A 43 4.65 -7.55 -9.57
N LYS A 44 4.63 -8.75 -10.14
CA LYS A 44 4.18 -8.97 -11.52
C LYS A 44 2.69 -9.24 -11.60
N THR A 45 2.06 -9.52 -10.47
CA THR A 45 0.63 -9.84 -10.43
C THR A 45 -0.21 -8.60 -10.20
N ARG A 46 -1.44 -8.64 -10.66
CA ARG A 46 -2.38 -7.53 -10.48
C ARG A 46 -3.07 -7.55 -9.12
N THR A 47 -3.07 -8.71 -8.48
CA THR A 47 -3.74 -8.87 -7.19
C THR A 47 -2.83 -8.46 -6.06
N LEU A 48 -3.41 -7.86 -5.03
CA LEU A 48 -2.70 -7.52 -3.81
C LEU A 48 -2.56 -8.79 -2.96
N PRO A 49 -1.33 -9.27 -2.72
CA PRO A 49 -1.16 -10.47 -1.89
C PRO A 49 -1.65 -10.23 -0.45
N ASP A 50 -2.30 -11.25 0.11
CA ASP A 50 -2.82 -11.17 1.47
C ASP A 50 -1.71 -10.92 2.49
N GLU A 51 -0.53 -11.47 2.26
CA GLU A 51 0.62 -11.29 3.15
C GLU A 51 1.03 -9.83 3.24
N ASP A 52 1.08 -9.14 2.10
CA ASP A 52 1.47 -7.74 2.06
C ASP A 52 0.40 -6.86 2.71
N LEU A 53 -0.86 -7.18 2.47
CA LEU A 53 -1.96 -6.46 3.07
C LEU A 53 -1.97 -6.63 4.59
N ALA A 54 -1.76 -7.86 5.06
CA ALA A 54 -1.72 -8.15 6.49
C ALA A 54 -0.57 -7.40 7.17
N LEU A 55 0.58 -7.36 6.53
CA LEU A 55 1.73 -6.65 7.05
C LEU A 55 1.46 -5.15 7.15
N ALA A 56 0.84 -4.57 6.13
CA ALA A 56 0.50 -3.16 6.14
C ALA A 56 -0.50 -2.83 7.25
N ARG A 57 -1.50 -3.67 7.43
CA ARG A 57 -2.49 -3.46 8.49
C ARG A 57 -1.88 -3.58 9.88
N LYS A 58 -0.94 -4.50 10.04
CA LYS A 58 -0.22 -4.64 11.29
C LYS A 58 0.55 -3.38 11.62
N ARG A 59 1.26 -2.83 10.64
CA ARG A 59 2.03 -1.60 10.82
C ARG A 59 1.13 -0.41 11.06
N GLN A 60 -0.01 -0.35 10.38
CA GLN A 60 -1.00 0.69 10.62
C GLN A 60 -1.48 0.66 12.07
N LYS A 61 -1.74 -0.52 12.58
CA LYS A 61 -2.20 -0.69 13.95
C LYS A 61 -1.14 -0.23 14.95
N GLU A 62 0.13 -0.48 14.64
CA GLU A 62 1.23 -0.05 15.51
C GLU A 62 1.33 1.47 15.63
N LEU A 63 0.92 2.20 14.60
CA LEU A 63 0.91 3.65 14.65
C LEU A 63 -0.13 4.19 15.64
N GLU A 64 -1.19 3.45 15.89
CA GLU A 64 -2.29 3.87 16.75
C GLU A 64 -2.05 3.54 18.23
N LEU A 65 -0.96 2.88 18.52
CA LEU A 65 -0.57 2.59 19.90
C LEU A 65 0.18 3.78 20.52
#